data_aba585159c352918866b9a04c26dfda2
#
_entry.id   aba585159c352918866b9a04c26dfda2
#
_cell.length_a   1.000
_cell.length_b   1.000
_cell.length_c   1.000
_cell.angle_alpha   90.00
_cell.angle_beta   90.00
_cell.angle_gamma   90.00
#
_symmetry.space_group_name_H-M   'P 1'
#
loop_
_entity.id
_entity.type
_entity.pdbx_description
1 polymer ?
#
loop_
_entity_poly.entity_id
_entity_poly.type
_entity_poly.pdbx_seq_one_letter_code
_entity_poly.pdbx_strand_id
1 'polypeptide(L)'
;MDFKGKSELVKKVQKSLGLKVDGQDGPMTWNTILNKLGVTSQSETETKKGTIAEKLVALAKKEVGVEEVNGSNCGPRVNEYKSATWLDSTKSWPWCAAFICWLFREAMKDGKYTFKRPQTAGAYDFENWCKEQDTNVLLKKPHGGDIKAGDVIIFNFSHIGLAISGPDEDGYVTTIEGNTDGQGSREGGAVLIKKRKLSSIRSRIRILV
;
A
#
# COMPACT_ATOMS: atom_id res chain seq x y z
N MET A 1 35.83 19.16 -2.40
CA MET A 1 34.97 20.36 -2.26
C MET A 1 35.10 20.87 -0.83
N ASP A 2 35.44 22.16 -0.67
CA ASP A 2 35.68 22.72 0.65
C ASP A 2 34.35 22.99 1.39
N PHE A 3 34.04 22.11 2.35
CA PHE A 3 32.85 22.22 3.19
C PHE A 3 32.79 23.50 4.06
N LYS A 4 33.94 24.09 4.40
CA LYS A 4 34.04 25.34 5.17
C LYS A 4 33.50 26.52 4.36
N GLY A 5 33.85 26.60 3.08
CA GLY A 5 33.37 27.69 2.21
C GLY A 5 31.84 27.66 1.98
N LYS A 6 31.26 26.46 1.91
CA LYS A 6 29.80 26.29 1.77
C LYS A 6 29.05 26.79 3.01
N SER A 7 29.52 26.45 4.21
CA SER A 7 28.89 26.89 5.47
C SER A 7 28.92 28.41 5.66
N GLU A 8 30.02 29.08 5.31
CA GLU A 8 30.13 30.54 5.39
C GLU A 8 29.20 31.25 4.39
N LEU A 9 29.05 30.69 3.20
CA LEU A 9 28.08 31.21 2.22
C LEU A 9 26.64 31.10 2.71
N VAL A 10 26.29 29.94 3.30
CA VAL A 10 24.95 29.70 3.89
C VAL A 10 24.68 30.71 5.02
N LYS A 11 25.64 30.98 5.91
CA LYS A 11 25.51 32.00 6.97
C LYS A 11 25.25 33.41 6.43
N LYS A 12 25.96 33.81 5.36
CA LYS A 12 25.74 35.10 4.71
C LYS A 12 24.32 35.19 4.15
N VAL A 13 23.83 34.15 3.50
CA VAL A 13 22.48 34.05 2.97
C VAL A 13 21.45 34.12 4.09
N GLN A 14 21.60 33.34 5.15
CA GLN A 14 20.71 33.37 6.31
C GLN A 14 20.64 34.75 6.96
N LYS A 15 21.78 35.42 7.12
CA LYS A 15 21.83 36.77 7.64
C LYS A 15 21.08 37.79 6.75
N SER A 16 21.25 37.70 5.44
CA SER A 16 20.56 38.59 4.47
C SER A 16 19.03 38.34 4.42
N LEU A 17 18.60 37.14 4.82
CA LEU A 17 17.19 36.76 4.86
C LEU A 17 16.52 37.01 6.23
N GLY A 18 17.28 37.43 7.25
CA GLY A 18 16.78 37.60 8.62
C GLY A 18 16.49 36.30 9.34
N LEU A 19 17.17 35.20 8.94
CA LEU A 19 17.04 33.89 9.54
C LEU A 19 18.07 33.66 10.66
N LYS A 20 17.85 32.62 11.48
CA LYS A 20 18.87 32.14 12.41
C LYS A 20 20.13 31.73 11.65
N VAL A 21 21.28 32.29 12.02
CA VAL A 21 22.56 32.09 11.32
C VAL A 21 23.28 30.89 11.93
N ASP A 22 22.98 29.68 11.46
CA ASP A 22 23.59 28.42 11.92
C ASP A 22 24.50 27.77 10.86
N GLY A 23 24.52 28.27 9.65
CA GLY A 23 25.31 27.74 8.55
C GLY A 23 24.77 26.46 7.95
N GLN A 24 23.54 26.05 8.29
CA GLN A 24 22.89 24.86 7.75
C GLN A 24 21.90 25.20 6.63
N ASP A 25 22.05 24.57 5.50
CA ASP A 25 21.18 24.78 4.32
C ASP A 25 19.90 23.90 4.37
N GLY A 26 19.20 23.95 5.50
CA GLY A 26 17.97 23.21 5.74
C GLY A 26 16.75 23.77 4.98
N PRO A 27 15.61 23.05 5.05
CA PRO A 27 14.36 23.42 4.33
C PRO A 27 13.90 24.85 4.60
N MET A 28 14.10 25.35 5.82
CA MET A 28 13.69 26.73 6.20
C MET A 28 14.49 27.79 5.43
N THR A 29 15.80 27.60 5.27
CA THR A 29 16.67 28.50 4.51
C THR A 29 16.25 28.51 3.03
N TRP A 30 16.05 27.34 2.44
CA TRP A 30 15.64 27.22 1.03
C TRP A 30 14.24 27.77 0.76
N ASN A 31 13.26 27.49 1.60
CA ASN A 31 11.91 28.02 1.43
C ASN A 31 11.88 29.55 1.51
N THR A 32 12.69 30.15 2.38
CA THR A 32 12.77 31.60 2.48
C THR A 32 13.44 32.22 1.26
N ILE A 33 14.46 31.58 0.70
CA ILE A 33 15.10 32.00 -0.55
C ILE A 33 14.10 31.98 -1.69
N LEU A 34 13.39 30.86 -1.88
CA LEU A 34 12.41 30.68 -2.94
C LEU A 34 11.29 31.72 -2.85
N ASN A 35 10.75 31.95 -1.65
CA ASN A 35 9.71 32.99 -1.43
C ASN A 35 10.18 34.38 -1.79
N LYS A 36 11.41 34.76 -1.41
CA LYS A 36 11.95 36.10 -1.75
C LYS A 36 12.28 36.26 -3.24
N LEU A 37 12.56 35.21 -3.95
CA LEU A 37 12.79 35.22 -5.39
C LEU A 37 11.48 35.22 -6.20
N GLY A 38 10.30 35.21 -5.52
CA GLY A 38 9.01 35.12 -6.21
C GLY A 38 8.81 33.75 -6.90
N VAL A 39 9.73 32.84 -6.67
CA VAL A 39 9.52 31.42 -6.97
C VAL A 39 8.62 30.93 -5.83
N THR A 40 7.31 31.11 -5.99
CA THR A 40 6.39 30.32 -5.21
C THR A 40 6.71 28.88 -5.58
N SER A 41 7.55 28.22 -4.73
CA SER A 41 7.28 26.81 -4.52
C SER A 41 5.80 26.87 -4.12
N GLN A 42 4.92 26.45 -5.00
CA GLN A 42 3.70 25.86 -4.48
C GLN A 42 4.26 24.81 -3.51
N SER A 43 4.42 25.21 -2.25
CA SER A 43 4.61 24.26 -1.19
C SER A 43 3.36 23.43 -1.27
N GLU A 44 3.52 22.29 -1.92
CA GLU A 44 2.65 21.17 -1.74
C GLU A 44 2.66 20.78 -0.26
N THR A 45 2.07 21.64 0.55
CA THR A 45 1.36 21.30 1.78
C THR A 45 -0.13 21.13 1.50
N GLU A 46 -0.53 20.95 0.25
CA GLU A 46 -1.46 19.87 -0.04
C GLU A 46 -0.66 18.60 0.22
N THR A 47 -0.88 17.97 1.35
CA THR A 47 -0.59 16.55 1.53
C THR A 47 -1.14 15.86 0.30
N LYS A 48 -0.27 15.49 -0.65
CA LYS A 48 -0.62 14.75 -1.86
C LYS A 48 -1.32 13.51 -1.33
N LYS A 49 -2.65 13.55 -1.36
CA LYS A 49 -3.47 12.51 -0.76
C LYS A 49 -3.16 11.30 -1.60
N GLY A 50 -2.27 10.42 -1.09
CA GLY A 50 -1.69 9.33 -1.85
C GLY A 50 -2.78 8.54 -2.55
N THR A 51 -2.49 8.02 -3.74
CA THR A 51 -3.40 7.14 -4.48
C THR A 51 -3.89 6.01 -3.57
N ILE A 52 -5.03 5.43 -3.89
CA ILE A 52 -5.53 4.28 -3.12
C ILE A 52 -4.52 3.14 -3.12
N ALA A 53 -3.80 2.92 -4.21
CA ALA A 53 -2.73 1.94 -4.32
C ALA A 53 -1.61 2.17 -3.29
N GLU A 54 -1.14 3.41 -3.16
CA GLU A 54 -0.12 3.79 -2.17
C GLU A 54 -0.64 3.62 -0.73
N LYS A 55 -1.90 3.97 -0.47
CA LYS A 55 -2.53 3.77 0.86
C LYS A 55 -2.64 2.29 1.21
N LEU A 56 -3.07 1.45 0.27
CA LEU A 56 -3.16 -0.01 0.48
C LEU A 56 -1.79 -0.58 0.83
N VAL A 57 -0.74 -0.23 0.08
CA VAL A 57 0.64 -0.69 0.33
C VAL A 57 1.15 -0.21 1.69
N ALA A 58 0.91 1.05 2.03
CA ALA A 58 1.35 1.62 3.31
C ALA A 58 0.65 0.94 4.50
N LEU A 59 -0.65 0.64 4.39
CA LEU A 59 -1.40 -0.10 5.40
C LEU A 59 -0.92 -1.55 5.50
N ALA A 60 -0.79 -2.26 4.37
CA ALA A 60 -0.35 -3.66 4.38
C ALA A 60 1.03 -3.84 5.02
N LYS A 61 1.97 -2.93 4.77
CA LYS A 61 3.31 -2.95 5.39
C LYS A 61 3.27 -2.85 6.91
N LYS A 62 2.30 -2.13 7.49
CA LYS A 62 2.15 -1.99 8.95
C LYS A 62 1.62 -3.27 9.61
N GLU A 63 0.96 -4.12 8.85
CA GLU A 63 0.35 -5.34 9.35
C GLU A 63 1.29 -6.57 9.25
N VAL A 64 2.44 -6.44 8.58
CA VAL A 64 3.41 -7.55 8.47
C VAL A 64 3.84 -8.01 9.86
N GLY A 65 3.72 -9.32 10.11
CA GLY A 65 4.02 -9.95 11.38
C GLY A 65 2.81 -10.09 12.32
N VAL A 66 1.62 -9.63 11.92
CA VAL A 66 0.39 -9.96 12.65
C VAL A 66 0.12 -11.46 12.50
N GLU A 67 -0.20 -12.11 13.61
CA GLU A 67 -0.50 -13.54 13.68
C GLU A 67 -1.87 -13.80 14.27
N GLU A 68 -2.49 -14.90 13.87
CA GLU A 68 -3.70 -15.41 14.51
C GLU A 68 -3.39 -16.05 15.86
N VAL A 69 -4.41 -16.29 16.66
CA VAL A 69 -4.25 -16.92 17.95
C VAL A 69 -4.42 -18.44 17.81
N ASN A 70 -3.39 -19.19 18.16
CA ASN A 70 -3.40 -20.67 18.25
C ASN A 70 -3.85 -21.41 16.97
N GLY A 71 -3.54 -20.91 15.80
CA GLY A 71 -3.88 -21.59 14.54
C GLY A 71 -5.39 -21.68 14.29
N SER A 72 -6.17 -20.75 14.83
CA SER A 72 -7.64 -20.85 14.86
C SER A 72 -8.36 -20.02 13.80
N ASN A 73 -7.65 -19.36 12.90
CA ASN A 73 -8.21 -18.32 12.02
C ASN A 73 -8.93 -17.21 12.79
N CYS A 74 -8.54 -16.96 14.05
CA CYS A 74 -9.14 -15.99 14.94
C CYS A 74 -8.07 -15.23 15.72
N GLY A 75 -8.50 -14.19 16.40
CA GLY A 75 -7.67 -13.31 17.21
C GLY A 75 -8.15 -11.86 17.05
N PRO A 76 -7.84 -10.96 18.00
CA PRO A 76 -8.38 -9.61 17.99
C PRO A 76 -8.16 -8.90 16.63
N ARG A 77 -6.94 -8.95 16.09
CA ARG A 77 -6.62 -8.30 14.83
C ARG A 77 -7.20 -9.05 13.62
N VAL A 78 -7.13 -10.38 13.59
CA VAL A 78 -7.73 -11.21 12.54
C VAL A 78 -9.25 -11.04 12.48
N ASN A 79 -9.92 -10.97 13.62
CA ASN A 79 -11.36 -10.71 13.68
C ASN A 79 -11.70 -9.31 13.15
N GLU A 80 -10.82 -8.31 13.36
CA GLU A 80 -10.97 -6.99 12.76
C GLU A 80 -10.85 -7.04 11.22
N TYR A 81 -9.92 -7.82 10.65
CA TYR A 81 -9.88 -8.03 9.21
C TYR A 81 -11.17 -8.67 8.72
N LYS A 82 -11.62 -9.74 9.37
CA LYS A 82 -12.85 -10.46 9.02
C LYS A 82 -14.10 -9.58 9.08
N SER A 83 -14.16 -8.61 10.01
CA SER A 83 -15.27 -7.67 10.12
C SER A 83 -15.42 -6.73 8.90
N ALA A 84 -14.44 -6.69 8.00
CA ALA A 84 -14.55 -5.95 6.74
C ALA A 84 -15.31 -6.71 5.63
N THR A 85 -15.67 -7.96 5.88
CA THR A 85 -16.49 -8.81 4.99
C THR A 85 -17.94 -8.89 5.48
N TRP A 86 -18.77 -9.60 4.74
CA TRP A 86 -20.17 -9.86 5.11
C TRP A 86 -20.34 -11.09 6.02
N LEU A 87 -19.27 -11.88 6.25
CA LEU A 87 -19.33 -13.06 7.11
C LEU A 87 -19.14 -12.70 8.60
N ASP A 88 -19.63 -13.60 9.45
CA ASP A 88 -19.42 -13.48 10.91
C ASP A 88 -17.93 -13.54 11.26
N SER A 89 -17.40 -12.43 11.73
CA SER A 89 -15.98 -12.25 12.04
C SER A 89 -15.50 -13.10 13.22
N THR A 90 -16.42 -13.63 14.05
CA THR A 90 -16.08 -14.42 15.23
C THR A 90 -15.86 -15.90 14.90
N LYS A 91 -16.30 -16.36 13.73
CA LYS A 91 -16.18 -17.75 13.32
C LYS A 91 -14.80 -18.03 12.69
N SER A 92 -14.35 -19.29 12.83
CA SER A 92 -13.10 -19.75 12.23
C SER A 92 -13.30 -19.98 10.73
N TRP A 93 -12.63 -19.18 9.89
CA TRP A 93 -12.58 -19.32 8.43
C TRP A 93 -11.35 -18.58 7.85
N PRO A 94 -10.82 -19.03 6.69
CA PRO A 94 -9.62 -18.45 6.08
C PRO A 94 -9.79 -16.96 5.77
N TRP A 95 -8.81 -16.13 6.14
CA TRP A 95 -8.98 -14.67 6.18
C TRP A 95 -8.10 -13.91 5.18
N CYS A 96 -7.50 -14.58 4.17
CA CYS A 96 -6.69 -13.87 3.15
C CYS A 96 -7.47 -12.78 2.41
N ALA A 97 -8.71 -13.08 1.97
CA ALA A 97 -9.59 -12.11 1.32
C ALA A 97 -10.08 -11.04 2.28
N ALA A 98 -10.34 -11.39 3.53
CA ALA A 98 -10.76 -10.45 4.57
C ALA A 98 -9.67 -9.42 4.88
N PHE A 99 -8.41 -9.81 4.88
CA PHE A 99 -7.28 -8.90 5.01
C PHE A 99 -7.29 -7.83 3.90
N ILE A 100 -7.47 -8.23 2.65
CA ILE A 100 -7.57 -7.28 1.53
C ILE A 100 -8.82 -6.39 1.68
N CYS A 101 -9.98 -6.94 2.05
CA CYS A 101 -11.18 -6.14 2.32
C CYS A 101 -10.96 -5.10 3.42
N TRP A 102 -10.23 -5.47 4.47
CA TRP A 102 -9.86 -4.56 5.54
C TRP A 102 -8.95 -3.43 5.05
N LEU A 103 -7.94 -3.75 4.24
CA LEU A 103 -7.06 -2.73 3.65
C LEU A 103 -7.87 -1.69 2.85
N PHE A 104 -8.85 -2.13 2.04
CA PHE A 104 -9.73 -1.22 1.31
C PHE A 104 -10.61 -0.40 2.26
N ARG A 105 -11.18 -1.03 3.30
CA ARG A 105 -11.98 -0.31 4.29
C ARG A 105 -11.21 0.84 4.94
N GLU A 106 -9.99 0.56 5.37
CA GLU A 106 -9.14 1.56 6.02
C GLU A 106 -8.66 2.64 5.04
N ALA A 107 -8.25 2.24 3.82
CA ALA A 107 -7.78 3.17 2.81
C ALA A 107 -8.89 4.12 2.31
N MET A 108 -10.15 3.70 2.35
CA MET A 108 -11.31 4.43 1.84
C MET A 108 -12.10 5.17 2.93
N LYS A 109 -11.61 5.26 4.16
CA LYS A 109 -12.30 5.96 5.27
C LYS A 109 -12.62 7.43 4.99
N ASP A 110 -11.92 8.06 4.07
CA ASP A 110 -12.15 9.46 3.72
C ASP A 110 -13.36 9.69 2.76
N GLY A 111 -14.03 8.62 2.35
CA GLY A 111 -15.32 8.65 1.63
C GLY A 111 -15.31 9.25 0.22
N LYS A 112 -14.14 9.45 -0.39
CA LYS A 112 -14.00 10.18 -1.67
C LYS A 112 -13.79 9.28 -2.91
N TYR A 113 -14.26 8.04 -2.88
CA TYR A 113 -14.06 7.11 -3.99
C TYR A 113 -15.37 6.81 -4.71
N THR A 114 -15.29 6.66 -6.03
CA THR A 114 -16.45 6.45 -6.91
C THR A 114 -16.85 4.98 -7.02
N PHE A 115 -16.08 4.07 -6.43
CA PHE A 115 -16.36 2.63 -6.43
C PHE A 115 -16.66 2.10 -5.03
N LYS A 116 -17.37 0.97 -4.97
CA LYS A 116 -17.67 0.28 -3.70
C LYS A 116 -16.50 -0.61 -3.30
N ARG A 117 -16.10 -0.54 -2.02
CA ARG A 117 -15.07 -1.43 -1.50
C ARG A 117 -15.49 -2.90 -1.58
N PRO A 118 -14.54 -3.84 -1.71
CA PRO A 118 -14.86 -5.27 -1.63
C PRO A 118 -15.29 -5.65 -0.20
N GLN A 119 -16.19 -6.65 -0.10
CA GLN A 119 -16.69 -7.18 1.18
C GLN A 119 -16.74 -8.71 1.18
N THR A 120 -16.17 -9.34 0.17
CA THR A 120 -16.19 -10.79 0.02
C THR A 120 -15.14 -11.51 0.86
N ALA A 121 -15.44 -12.75 1.27
CA ALA A 121 -14.52 -13.64 1.96
C ALA A 121 -13.79 -14.61 1.00
N GLY A 122 -14.18 -14.68 -0.27
CA GLY A 122 -13.60 -15.55 -1.27
C GLY A 122 -12.55 -14.84 -2.14
N ALA A 123 -11.36 -15.44 -2.32
CA ALA A 123 -10.31 -14.84 -3.15
C ALA A 123 -10.76 -14.65 -4.61
N TYR A 124 -11.48 -15.62 -5.19
CA TYR A 124 -11.95 -15.53 -6.58
C TYR A 124 -13.13 -14.57 -6.77
N ASP A 125 -13.89 -14.29 -5.71
CA ASP A 125 -15.01 -13.37 -5.77
C ASP A 125 -14.56 -11.91 -6.02
N PHE A 126 -13.31 -11.60 -5.76
CA PHE A 126 -12.73 -10.31 -6.14
C PHE A 126 -12.78 -10.04 -7.64
N GLU A 127 -12.74 -11.09 -8.47
CA GLU A 127 -12.92 -10.94 -9.92
C GLU A 127 -14.34 -10.49 -10.26
N ASN A 128 -15.35 -11.00 -9.55
CA ASN A 128 -16.74 -10.59 -9.74
C ASN A 128 -16.97 -9.18 -9.20
N TRP A 129 -16.48 -8.89 -7.99
CA TRP A 129 -16.51 -7.53 -7.46
C TRP A 129 -15.89 -6.51 -8.44
N CYS A 130 -14.74 -6.82 -9.06
CA CYS A 130 -14.10 -5.93 -10.02
C CYS A 130 -14.97 -5.71 -11.29
N LYS A 131 -15.65 -6.75 -11.78
CA LYS A 131 -16.52 -6.66 -12.96
C LYS A 131 -17.75 -5.77 -12.73
N GLU A 132 -18.18 -5.64 -11.48
CA GLU A 132 -19.34 -4.79 -11.09
C GLU A 132 -18.97 -3.31 -10.99
N GLN A 133 -17.68 -2.97 -11.09
CA GLN A 133 -17.18 -1.60 -11.01
C GLN A 133 -16.92 -1.02 -12.41
N ASP A 134 -16.86 0.31 -12.49
CA ASP A 134 -16.48 1.00 -13.72
C ASP A 134 -15.05 0.60 -14.14
N THR A 135 -14.85 0.23 -15.40
CA THR A 135 -13.56 -0.17 -15.96
C THR A 135 -12.53 0.95 -16.01
N ASN A 136 -12.95 2.22 -15.90
CA ASN A 136 -12.08 3.36 -15.75
C ASN A 136 -11.53 3.51 -14.32
N VAL A 137 -12.10 2.79 -13.37
CA VAL A 137 -11.75 2.83 -11.94
C VAL A 137 -10.98 1.59 -11.55
N LEU A 138 -11.45 0.43 -11.97
CA LEU A 138 -10.86 -0.87 -11.66
C LEU A 138 -10.63 -1.67 -12.94
N LEU A 139 -9.43 -2.21 -13.09
CA LEU A 139 -9.05 -2.97 -14.26
C LEU A 139 -8.58 -4.37 -13.88
N LYS A 140 -9.39 -5.38 -14.21
CA LYS A 140 -8.95 -6.78 -14.15
C LYS A 140 -8.10 -7.12 -15.37
N LYS A 141 -6.93 -7.67 -15.13
CA LYS A 141 -6.02 -8.21 -16.16
C LYS A 141 -5.69 -9.67 -15.86
N PRO A 142 -5.50 -10.52 -16.87
CA PRO A 142 -4.85 -11.80 -16.66
C PRO A 142 -3.45 -11.59 -16.08
N HIS A 143 -2.81 -12.64 -15.61
CA HIS A 143 -1.42 -12.57 -15.20
C HIS A 143 -0.55 -11.97 -16.31
N GLY A 144 0.47 -11.20 -15.97
CA GLY A 144 1.33 -10.57 -16.97
C GLY A 144 2.41 -9.70 -16.33
N GLY A 145 3.41 -9.32 -17.15
CA GLY A 145 4.64 -8.69 -16.70
C GLY A 145 4.55 -7.25 -16.20
N ASP A 146 3.39 -6.58 -16.29
CA ASP A 146 3.25 -5.18 -15.88
C ASP A 146 2.59 -5.00 -14.50
N ILE A 147 2.76 -5.97 -13.58
CA ILE A 147 2.29 -5.85 -12.19
C ILE A 147 2.99 -4.67 -11.52
N LYS A 148 2.23 -3.90 -10.75
CA LYS A 148 2.71 -2.72 -10.01
C LYS A 148 2.35 -2.82 -8.54
N ALA A 149 3.09 -2.09 -7.71
CA ALA A 149 2.72 -1.94 -6.30
C ALA A 149 1.28 -1.41 -6.18
N GLY A 150 0.49 -2.01 -5.28
CA GLY A 150 -0.92 -1.72 -5.11
C GLY A 150 -1.88 -2.55 -5.96
N ASP A 151 -1.39 -3.37 -6.92
CA ASP A 151 -2.23 -4.35 -7.60
C ASP A 151 -2.67 -5.45 -6.61
N VAL A 152 -3.95 -5.76 -6.61
CA VAL A 152 -4.49 -6.93 -5.89
C VAL A 152 -4.24 -8.17 -6.73
N ILE A 153 -3.54 -9.15 -6.18
CA ILE A 153 -3.09 -10.36 -6.88
C ILE A 153 -3.97 -11.55 -6.45
N ILE A 154 -4.59 -12.19 -7.41
CA ILE A 154 -5.39 -13.40 -7.22
C ILE A 154 -4.58 -14.58 -7.76
N PHE A 155 -4.32 -15.56 -6.91
CA PHE A 155 -3.52 -16.74 -7.25
C PHE A 155 -4.40 -17.90 -7.75
N ASN A 156 -3.84 -18.80 -8.54
CA ASN A 156 -4.53 -19.97 -9.10
C ASN A 156 -4.86 -21.04 -8.06
N PHE A 157 -4.31 -20.96 -6.84
CA PHE A 157 -4.58 -21.86 -5.72
C PHE A 157 -5.55 -21.27 -4.68
N SER A 158 -6.48 -20.42 -5.12
CA SER A 158 -7.54 -19.82 -4.28
C SER A 158 -6.99 -19.01 -3.10
N HIS A 159 -6.02 -18.14 -3.38
CA HIS A 159 -5.41 -17.21 -2.44
C HIS A 159 -5.33 -15.80 -3.03
N ILE A 160 -5.10 -14.80 -2.19
CA ILE A 160 -5.06 -13.40 -2.60
C ILE A 160 -4.01 -12.63 -1.79
N GLY A 161 -3.37 -11.65 -2.42
CA GLY A 161 -2.39 -10.78 -1.79
C GLY A 161 -2.37 -9.40 -2.43
N LEU A 162 -1.56 -8.50 -1.89
CA LEU A 162 -1.31 -7.17 -2.43
C LEU A 162 0.12 -7.11 -2.93
N ALA A 163 0.33 -6.76 -4.20
CA ALA A 163 1.67 -6.54 -4.74
C ALA A 163 2.31 -5.29 -4.13
N ILE A 164 3.57 -5.37 -3.75
CA ILE A 164 4.39 -4.25 -3.26
C ILE A 164 5.55 -3.92 -4.18
N SER A 165 5.78 -4.73 -5.20
CA SER A 165 6.68 -4.45 -6.32
C SER A 165 6.14 -5.07 -7.62
N GLY A 166 6.71 -4.66 -8.75
CA GLY A 166 6.58 -5.39 -10.00
C GLY A 166 7.40 -6.68 -10.01
N PRO A 167 7.36 -7.45 -11.13
CA PRO A 167 8.19 -8.63 -11.30
C PRO A 167 9.68 -8.29 -11.25
N ASP A 168 10.48 -9.16 -10.61
CA ASP A 168 11.93 -9.13 -10.72
C ASP A 168 12.40 -9.87 -12.00
N GLU A 169 13.72 -9.88 -12.24
CA GLU A 169 14.33 -10.49 -13.42
C GLU A 169 14.07 -12.01 -13.50
N ASP A 170 13.84 -12.67 -12.37
CA ASP A 170 13.51 -14.08 -12.26
C ASP A 170 12.01 -14.38 -12.40
N GLY A 171 11.19 -13.34 -12.62
CA GLY A 171 9.74 -13.46 -12.77
C GLY A 171 9.00 -13.69 -11.46
N TYR A 172 9.52 -13.17 -10.35
CA TYR A 172 8.83 -13.17 -9.06
C TYR A 172 8.26 -11.80 -8.73
N VAL A 173 7.07 -11.77 -8.19
CA VAL A 173 6.41 -10.59 -7.62
C VAL A 173 6.48 -10.65 -6.11
N THR A 174 6.83 -9.54 -5.48
CA THR A 174 6.76 -9.43 -4.01
C THR A 174 5.38 -8.97 -3.59
N THR A 175 4.75 -9.74 -2.72
CA THR A 175 3.39 -9.49 -2.21
C THR A 175 3.38 -9.41 -0.68
N ILE A 176 2.33 -8.80 -0.11
CA ILE A 176 1.94 -8.96 1.29
C ILE A 176 0.63 -9.73 1.31
N GLU A 177 0.59 -10.80 2.07
CA GLU A 177 -0.50 -11.77 2.10
C GLU A 177 -0.92 -12.04 3.55
N GLY A 178 -2.22 -12.04 3.81
CA GLY A 178 -2.79 -12.51 5.06
C GLY A 178 -3.12 -14.01 4.98
N ASN A 179 -3.23 -14.68 6.13
CA ASN A 179 -3.56 -16.11 6.22
C ASN A 179 -2.55 -17.01 5.49
N THR A 180 -1.26 -16.71 5.60
CA THR A 180 -0.18 -17.48 4.98
C THR A 180 0.89 -17.85 6.01
N ASP A 181 1.84 -18.70 5.62
CA ASP A 181 2.95 -19.15 6.46
C ASP A 181 4.32 -18.95 5.77
N GLY A 182 5.38 -19.34 6.44
CA GLY A 182 6.75 -19.27 5.91
C GLY A 182 6.93 -20.04 4.60
N GLN A 183 6.26 -21.18 4.41
CA GLN A 183 6.29 -21.99 3.22
C GLN A 183 5.39 -21.46 2.09
N GLY A 184 4.53 -20.49 2.40
CA GLY A 184 3.62 -19.89 1.43
C GLY A 184 2.32 -20.66 1.22
N SER A 185 1.89 -21.38 2.24
CA SER A 185 0.55 -21.98 2.28
C SER A 185 -0.53 -20.93 2.15
N ARG A 186 -1.67 -21.32 1.58
CA ARG A 186 -2.90 -20.51 1.54
C ARG A 186 -3.67 -20.52 2.87
N GLU A 187 -3.24 -21.31 3.83
CA GLU A 187 -3.91 -21.56 5.12
C GLU A 187 -2.91 -21.46 6.27
N GLY A 188 -2.01 -20.50 6.22
CA GLY A 188 -1.14 -20.13 7.33
C GLY A 188 -1.79 -19.11 8.27
N GLY A 189 -1.11 -18.80 9.35
CA GLY A 189 -1.66 -17.98 10.43
C GLY A 189 -1.17 -16.54 10.49
N ALA A 190 -0.49 -16.00 9.46
CA ALA A 190 0.18 -14.71 9.59
C ALA A 190 -0.03 -13.79 8.38
N VAL A 191 0.29 -12.49 8.57
CA VAL A 191 0.52 -11.52 7.51
C VAL A 191 2.01 -11.49 7.18
N LEU A 192 2.39 -11.94 5.98
CA LEU A 192 3.80 -12.06 5.59
C LEU A 192 4.09 -11.43 4.22
N ILE A 193 5.36 -11.03 4.04
CA ILE A 193 5.91 -10.71 2.73
C ILE A 193 6.28 -12.02 2.03
N LYS A 194 5.81 -12.20 0.80
CA LYS A 194 6.06 -13.40 -0.01
C LYS A 194 6.63 -13.04 -1.37
N LYS A 195 7.46 -13.93 -1.94
CA LYS A 195 7.84 -13.92 -3.36
C LYS A 195 7.03 -14.98 -4.08
N ARG A 196 6.28 -14.57 -5.11
CA ARG A 196 5.39 -15.44 -5.89
C ARG A 196 5.77 -15.42 -7.35
N LYS A 197 5.86 -16.61 -7.97
CA LYS A 197 6.10 -16.72 -9.43
C LYS A 197 4.94 -16.16 -10.21
N LEU A 198 5.20 -15.46 -11.31
CA LEU A 198 4.16 -15.00 -12.24
C LEU A 198 3.22 -16.12 -12.68
N SER A 199 3.75 -17.35 -12.90
CA SER A 199 2.95 -18.51 -13.29
C SER A 199 1.91 -18.94 -12.25
N SER A 200 2.03 -18.53 -10.99
CA SER A 200 1.04 -18.80 -9.94
C SER A 200 -0.10 -17.79 -9.91
N ILE A 201 -0.02 -16.72 -10.68
CA ILE A 201 -1.00 -15.63 -10.70
C ILE A 201 -2.10 -15.96 -11.71
N ARG A 202 -3.35 -16.02 -11.23
CA ARG A 202 -4.56 -16.17 -12.03
C ARG A 202 -4.96 -14.85 -12.69
N SER A 203 -5.04 -13.79 -11.91
CA SER A 203 -5.39 -12.45 -12.37
C SER A 203 -4.91 -11.39 -11.37
N ARG A 204 -4.94 -10.15 -11.81
CA ARG A 204 -4.71 -9.00 -10.95
C ARG A 204 -5.79 -7.95 -11.16
N ILE A 205 -6.03 -7.16 -10.14
CA ILE A 205 -6.94 -6.01 -10.19
C ILE A 205 -6.11 -4.76 -9.89
N ARG A 206 -6.11 -3.84 -10.83
CA ARG A 206 -5.47 -2.53 -10.69
C ARG A 206 -6.51 -1.46 -10.42
N ILE A 207 -6.22 -0.63 -9.42
CA ILE A 207 -7.00 0.57 -9.12
C ILE A 207 -6.41 1.72 -9.93
N LEU A 208 -7.26 2.44 -10.66
CA LEU A 208 -6.85 3.49 -11.61
C LEU A 208 -7.07 4.91 -11.08
N VAL A 209 -7.62 5.05 -9.86
CA VAL A 209 -7.99 6.33 -9.22
C VAL A 209 -7.35 6.49 -7.84
#